data_bd605c9b2df1612bbcf0c7a1473fc332
#
_entry.id   bd605c9b2df1612bbcf0c7a1473fc332
#
_cell.length_a   1.000
_cell.length_b   1.000
_cell.length_c   1.000
_cell.angle_alpha   90.00
_cell.angle_beta   90.00
_cell.angle_gamma   90.00
#
_symmetry.space_group_name_H-M   'P 1'
#
loop_
_entity.id
_entity.type
_entity.pdbx_description
1 polymer ?
#
loop_
_entity_poly.entity_id
_entity_poly.type
_entity_poly.pdbx_seq_one_letter_code
_entity_poly.pdbx_strand_id
1 'polypeptide(L)'
;QRQMCIRDSILNTHYIHTDRLMSEMVATVAQTMSYVIAILCFYLMHVSSFPERMKNGINYIKKHWKFLIVMFIISICASKAYEWIMELLPQSWQFNETQNELALNQLFKTPLFLPITFILIVIVGPIVEEIVFRHILIGELGKKFNFIFMGMVSAITFSLIHVSGAKSPLEFGAYFILAVILVFVYLKSNRNLASSITIHILNNLLSFMITIYTISM
;
A
#
# COMPACT_ATOMS: atom_id res chain seq x y z
N GLN A 1 -47.56 -18.74 -7.27
CA GLN A 1 -46.50 -18.46 -8.23
C GLN A 1 -45.64 -17.25 -7.84
N ARG A 2 -46.22 -16.10 -7.40
CA ARG A 2 -45.42 -14.90 -7.01
C ARG A 2 -44.51 -15.10 -5.79
N GLN A 3 -44.96 -15.87 -4.77
CA GLN A 3 -44.13 -16.14 -3.58
C GLN A 3 -42.94 -17.05 -3.88
N MET A 4 -43.03 -17.95 -4.87
CA MET A 4 -41.94 -18.82 -5.27
C MET A 4 -40.83 -18.04 -5.99
N CYS A 5 -41.19 -17.11 -6.89
CA CYS A 5 -40.22 -16.23 -7.57
C CYS A 5 -39.41 -15.31 -6.61
N ILE A 6 -40.07 -14.79 -5.54
CA ILE A 6 -39.39 -13.94 -4.56
C ILE A 6 -38.38 -14.76 -3.75
N ARG A 7 -38.78 -15.97 -3.33
CA ARG A 7 -37.93 -16.88 -2.56
C ARG A 7 -36.69 -17.34 -3.39
N ASP A 8 -36.92 -17.68 -4.65
CA ASP A 8 -35.85 -18.09 -5.56
C ASP A 8 -34.89 -16.91 -5.89
N SER A 9 -35.43 -15.71 -6.02
CA SER A 9 -34.63 -14.49 -6.19
C SER A 9 -33.77 -14.19 -4.96
N ILE A 10 -34.33 -14.31 -3.75
CA ILE A 10 -33.61 -14.09 -2.50
C ILE A 10 -32.52 -15.16 -2.30
N LEU A 11 -32.82 -16.42 -2.56
CA LEU A 11 -31.87 -17.53 -2.47
C LEU A 11 -30.73 -17.37 -3.48
N ASN A 12 -31.05 -17.00 -4.71
CA ASN A 12 -30.03 -16.78 -5.76
C ASN A 12 -29.15 -15.57 -5.43
N THR A 13 -29.72 -14.48 -4.92
CA THR A 13 -28.95 -13.29 -4.49
C THR A 13 -28.04 -13.64 -3.30
N HIS A 14 -28.53 -14.42 -2.34
CA HIS A 14 -27.73 -14.86 -1.20
C HIS A 14 -26.60 -15.80 -1.63
N TYR A 15 -26.86 -16.73 -2.55
CA TYR A 15 -25.85 -17.64 -3.09
C TYR A 15 -24.75 -16.90 -3.84
N ILE A 16 -25.09 -15.98 -4.75
CA ILE A 16 -24.14 -15.14 -5.51
C ILE A 16 -23.31 -14.28 -4.55
N HIS A 17 -23.91 -13.72 -3.50
CA HIS A 17 -23.21 -12.91 -2.51
C HIS A 17 -22.21 -13.75 -1.71
N THR A 18 -22.58 -14.99 -1.34
CA THR A 18 -21.69 -15.91 -0.61
C THR A 18 -20.50 -16.34 -1.46
N ASP A 19 -20.72 -16.67 -2.73
CA ASP A 19 -19.64 -17.05 -3.65
C ASP A 19 -18.67 -15.90 -3.88
N ARG A 20 -19.17 -14.69 -4.04
CA ARG A 20 -18.32 -13.50 -4.19
C ARG A 20 -17.47 -13.25 -2.95
N LEU A 21 -18.08 -13.31 -1.77
CA LEU A 21 -17.38 -13.14 -0.50
C LEU A 21 -16.27 -14.19 -0.35
N MET A 22 -16.58 -15.46 -0.61
CA MET A 22 -15.59 -16.54 -0.55
C MET A 22 -14.42 -16.32 -1.53
N SER A 23 -14.71 -15.86 -2.75
CA SER A 23 -13.66 -15.57 -3.72
C SER A 23 -12.75 -14.42 -3.29
N GLU A 24 -13.30 -13.35 -2.72
CA GLU A 24 -12.52 -12.22 -2.18
C GLU A 24 -11.66 -12.66 -0.98
N MET A 25 -12.19 -13.54 -0.12
CA MET A 25 -11.47 -14.13 1.00
C MET A 25 -10.28 -14.97 0.53
N VAL A 26 -10.52 -15.89 -0.40
CA VAL A 26 -9.47 -16.75 -0.96
C VAL A 26 -8.39 -15.90 -1.65
N ALA A 27 -8.78 -14.87 -2.40
CA ALA A 27 -7.84 -13.96 -3.05
C ALA A 27 -6.97 -13.22 -2.02
N THR A 28 -7.56 -12.72 -0.92
CA THR A 28 -6.83 -12.02 0.16
C THR A 28 -5.82 -12.95 0.85
N VAL A 29 -6.22 -14.18 1.16
CA VAL A 29 -5.33 -15.18 1.75
C VAL A 29 -4.20 -15.52 0.78
N ALA A 30 -4.53 -15.80 -0.49
CA ALA A 30 -3.54 -16.13 -1.51
C ALA A 30 -2.54 -14.98 -1.74
N GLN A 31 -3.02 -13.74 -1.77
CA GLN A 31 -2.16 -12.55 -1.88
C GLN A 31 -1.22 -12.42 -0.68
N THR A 32 -1.75 -12.58 0.55
CA THR A 32 -0.96 -12.53 1.78
C THR A 32 0.12 -13.61 1.78
N MET A 33 -0.24 -14.84 1.41
CA MET A 33 0.71 -15.94 1.32
C MET A 33 1.79 -15.70 0.26
N SER A 34 1.42 -15.15 -0.89
CA SER A 34 2.37 -14.79 -1.95
C SER A 34 3.38 -13.75 -1.47
N TYR A 35 2.93 -12.76 -0.71
CA TYR A 35 3.80 -11.74 -0.14
C TYR A 35 4.72 -12.31 0.95
N VAL A 36 4.22 -13.19 1.81
CA VAL A 36 5.05 -13.89 2.80
C VAL A 36 6.12 -14.74 2.12
N ILE A 37 5.78 -15.47 1.05
CA ILE A 37 6.74 -16.25 0.26
C ILE A 37 7.80 -15.32 -0.37
N ALA A 38 7.40 -14.18 -0.92
CA ALA A 38 8.35 -13.21 -1.48
C ALA A 38 9.34 -12.67 -0.43
N ILE A 39 8.86 -12.36 0.79
CA ILE A 39 9.71 -11.94 1.91
C ILE A 39 10.65 -13.07 2.32
N LEU A 40 10.16 -14.31 2.38
CA LEU A 40 10.98 -15.47 2.72
C LEU A 40 12.06 -15.71 1.66
N CYS A 41 11.72 -15.63 0.38
CA CYS A 41 12.71 -15.73 -0.71
C CYS A 41 13.78 -14.64 -0.58
N PHE A 42 13.37 -13.39 -0.31
CA PHE A 42 14.31 -12.29 -0.09
C PHE A 42 15.23 -12.56 1.12
N TYR A 43 14.67 -13.05 2.22
CA TYR A 43 15.45 -13.45 3.40
C TYR A 43 16.46 -14.55 3.08
N LEU A 44 16.04 -15.62 2.40
CA LEU A 44 16.91 -16.75 2.05
C LEU A 44 18.06 -16.33 1.12
N MET A 45 17.79 -15.42 0.18
CA MET A 45 18.83 -14.86 -0.70
C MET A 45 19.85 -13.99 0.05
N HIS A 46 19.50 -13.44 1.21
CA HIS A 46 20.32 -12.52 1.97
C HIS A 46 20.66 -13.01 3.38
N VAL A 47 20.46 -14.30 3.68
CA VAL A 47 20.54 -14.87 5.03
C VAL A 47 21.81 -14.49 5.78
N SER A 48 22.97 -14.48 5.12
CA SER A 48 24.25 -14.11 5.72
C SER A 48 24.38 -12.64 6.11
N SER A 49 23.78 -11.73 5.34
CA SER A 49 23.82 -10.29 5.57
C SER A 49 22.60 -9.74 6.32
N PHE A 50 21.56 -10.54 6.45
CA PHE A 50 20.27 -10.10 7.03
C PHE A 50 20.37 -9.59 8.46
N PRO A 51 21.08 -10.28 9.41
CA PRO A 51 21.19 -9.81 10.79
C PRO A 51 21.86 -8.44 10.90
N GLU A 52 22.92 -8.22 10.10
CA GLU A 52 23.60 -6.93 10.06
C GLU A 52 22.73 -5.83 9.45
N ARG A 53 22.03 -6.11 8.34
CA ARG A 53 21.08 -5.18 7.72
C ARG A 53 19.97 -4.79 8.68
N MET A 54 19.40 -5.75 9.40
CA MET A 54 18.37 -5.51 10.42
C MET A 54 18.89 -4.62 11.54
N LYS A 55 20.06 -4.95 12.10
CA LYS A 55 20.70 -4.15 13.16
C LYS A 55 20.95 -2.71 12.69
N ASN A 56 21.52 -2.55 11.51
CA ASN A 56 21.81 -1.23 10.93
C ASN A 56 20.51 -0.45 10.65
N GLY A 57 19.44 -1.13 10.20
CA GLY A 57 18.13 -0.56 10.02
C GLY A 57 17.56 0.00 11.31
N ILE A 58 17.50 -0.82 12.36
CA ILE A 58 16.98 -0.44 13.67
C ILE A 58 17.83 0.71 14.28
N ASN A 59 19.14 0.63 14.19
CA ASN A 59 20.02 1.68 14.70
C ASN A 59 19.81 3.01 13.95
N TYR A 60 19.58 2.97 12.63
CA TYR A 60 19.28 4.17 11.86
C TYR A 60 17.96 4.80 12.30
N ILE A 61 16.90 4.00 12.44
CA ILE A 61 15.58 4.46 12.91
C ILE A 61 15.72 5.12 14.28
N LYS A 62 16.39 4.46 15.24
CA LYS A 62 16.61 5.01 16.57
C LYS A 62 17.39 6.33 16.56
N LYS A 63 18.40 6.45 15.70
CA LYS A 63 19.23 7.65 15.60
C LYS A 63 18.51 8.80 14.88
N HIS A 64 17.70 8.50 13.87
CA HIS A 64 17.09 9.47 12.98
C HIS A 64 15.56 9.55 13.09
N TRP A 65 14.98 9.13 14.21
CA TRP A 65 13.52 9.09 14.42
C TRP A 65 12.84 10.45 14.17
N LYS A 66 13.48 11.58 14.53
CA LYS A 66 12.96 12.94 14.28
C LYS A 66 12.81 13.20 12.78
N PHE A 67 13.80 12.81 11.97
CA PHE A 67 13.72 12.91 10.52
C PHE A 67 12.56 12.07 9.96
N LEU A 68 12.38 10.84 10.44
CA LEU A 68 11.28 9.98 9.99
C LEU A 68 9.92 10.55 10.39
N ILE A 69 9.76 11.08 11.59
CA ILE A 69 8.52 11.75 12.00
C ILE A 69 8.22 12.96 11.11
N VAL A 70 9.21 13.80 10.83
CA VAL A 70 9.04 14.96 9.95
C VAL A 70 8.60 14.49 8.55
N MET A 71 9.22 13.46 7.98
CA MET A 71 8.85 12.93 6.68
C MET A 71 7.45 12.32 6.66
N PHE A 72 7.05 11.67 7.75
CA PHE A 72 5.68 11.17 7.93
C PHE A 72 4.65 12.30 7.97
N ILE A 73 4.92 13.37 8.73
CA ILE A 73 4.05 14.55 8.77
C ILE A 73 3.97 15.20 7.39
N ILE A 74 5.11 15.34 6.68
CA ILE A 74 5.14 15.88 5.32
C ILE A 74 4.28 15.02 4.38
N SER A 75 4.30 13.68 4.50
CA SER A 75 3.46 12.82 3.66
C SER A 75 1.97 13.07 3.90
N ILE A 76 1.54 13.19 5.14
CA ILE A 76 0.15 13.50 5.49
C ILE A 76 -0.24 14.88 4.95
N CYS A 77 0.58 15.89 5.20
CA CYS A 77 0.29 17.27 4.75
C CYS A 77 0.23 17.35 3.22
N ALA A 78 1.14 16.67 2.51
CA ALA A 78 1.16 16.67 1.05
C ALA A 78 -0.04 15.93 0.45
N SER A 79 -0.45 14.80 1.03
CA SER A 79 -1.66 14.10 0.62
C SER A 79 -2.91 14.93 0.86
N LYS A 80 -3.04 15.58 2.02
CA LYS A 80 -4.17 16.48 2.31
C LYS A 80 -4.19 17.73 1.43
N ALA A 81 -3.03 18.30 1.14
CA ALA A 81 -2.94 19.41 0.19
C ALA A 81 -3.36 18.98 -1.22
N TYR A 82 -3.03 17.77 -1.64
CA TYR A 82 -3.46 17.20 -2.91
C TYR A 82 -4.98 17.00 -2.95
N GLU A 83 -5.57 16.40 -1.93
CA GLU A 83 -7.02 16.25 -1.80
C GLU A 83 -7.73 17.62 -1.90
N TRP A 84 -7.26 18.63 -1.16
CA TRP A 84 -7.79 19.98 -1.22
C TRP A 84 -7.69 20.61 -2.62
N ILE A 85 -6.56 20.41 -3.32
CA ILE A 85 -6.41 20.87 -4.72
C ILE A 85 -7.42 20.16 -5.62
N MET A 86 -7.67 18.86 -5.41
CA MET A 86 -8.65 18.09 -6.18
C MET A 86 -10.07 18.64 -6.01
N GLU A 87 -10.45 19.09 -4.81
CA GLU A 87 -11.76 19.70 -4.55
C GLU A 87 -11.98 21.02 -5.30
N LEU A 88 -10.91 21.72 -5.69
CA LEU A 88 -10.98 22.96 -6.49
C LEU A 88 -11.19 22.72 -8.00
N LEU A 89 -11.04 21.47 -8.46
CA LEU A 89 -11.19 21.13 -9.88
C LEU A 89 -12.65 20.88 -10.26
N PRO A 90 -12.99 20.94 -11.55
CA PRO A 90 -14.33 20.57 -12.03
C PRO A 90 -14.71 19.15 -11.58
N GLN A 91 -15.99 18.94 -11.24
CA GLN A 91 -16.50 17.66 -10.73
C GLN A 91 -16.19 16.46 -11.65
N SER A 92 -16.10 16.69 -12.97
CA SER A 92 -15.76 15.65 -13.95
C SER A 92 -14.32 15.12 -13.81
N TRP A 93 -13.46 15.82 -13.08
CA TRP A 93 -12.05 15.45 -12.83
C TRP A 93 -11.83 14.95 -11.41
N GLN A 94 -12.74 15.26 -10.50
CA GLN A 94 -12.65 14.83 -9.11
C GLN A 94 -12.86 13.32 -8.96
N PHE A 95 -12.26 12.77 -7.94
CA PHE A 95 -12.56 11.43 -7.43
C PHE A 95 -12.62 11.51 -5.89
N ASN A 96 -13.58 10.83 -5.29
CA ASN A 96 -13.73 10.80 -3.83
C ASN A 96 -12.80 9.74 -3.22
N GLU A 97 -12.67 8.59 -3.88
CA GLU A 97 -11.81 7.48 -3.49
C GLU A 97 -11.14 6.92 -4.75
N THR A 98 -9.89 6.51 -4.63
CA THR A 98 -9.20 5.82 -5.71
C THR A 98 -9.80 4.44 -5.96
N GLN A 99 -9.67 3.89 -7.17
CA GLN A 99 -10.20 2.55 -7.44
C GLN A 99 -9.51 1.47 -6.59
N ASN A 100 -8.24 1.68 -6.24
CA ASN A 100 -7.52 0.79 -5.33
C ASN A 100 -8.09 0.86 -3.89
N GLU A 101 -8.42 2.05 -3.38
CA GLU A 101 -9.09 2.21 -2.08
C GLU A 101 -10.47 1.55 -2.07
N LEU A 102 -11.26 1.72 -3.13
CA LEU A 102 -12.55 1.06 -3.27
C LEU A 102 -12.43 -0.48 -3.24
N ALA A 103 -11.41 -1.03 -3.89
CA ALA A 103 -11.13 -2.46 -3.85
C ALA A 103 -10.74 -2.92 -2.44
N LEU A 104 -9.87 -2.17 -1.76
CA LEU A 104 -9.46 -2.46 -0.38
C LEU A 104 -10.64 -2.32 0.60
N ASN A 105 -11.51 -1.32 0.42
CA ASN A 105 -12.69 -1.09 1.28
C ASN A 105 -13.66 -2.28 1.29
N GLN A 106 -13.68 -3.13 0.24
CA GLN A 106 -14.46 -4.36 0.27
C GLN A 106 -13.95 -5.35 1.33
N LEU A 107 -12.64 -5.39 1.58
CA LEU A 107 -12.03 -6.28 2.57
C LEU A 107 -12.42 -5.93 4.02
N PHE A 108 -12.79 -4.66 4.27
CA PHE A 108 -13.22 -4.21 5.60
C PHE A 108 -14.67 -4.59 5.94
N LYS A 109 -15.49 -4.98 4.96
CA LYS A 109 -16.91 -5.33 5.17
C LYS A 109 -17.10 -6.61 5.97
N THR A 110 -16.06 -7.43 6.10
CA THR A 110 -16.13 -8.69 6.83
C THR A 110 -15.24 -8.65 8.06
N PRO A 111 -15.78 -8.42 9.28
CA PRO A 111 -14.98 -8.24 10.50
C PRO A 111 -14.03 -9.41 10.79
N LEU A 112 -14.41 -10.64 10.43
CA LEU A 112 -13.57 -11.83 10.62
C LEU A 112 -12.24 -11.74 9.86
N PHE A 113 -12.20 -10.96 8.76
CA PHE A 113 -11.00 -10.81 7.91
C PHE A 113 -10.13 -9.62 8.28
N LEU A 114 -10.57 -8.74 9.17
CA LEU A 114 -9.79 -7.57 9.58
C LEU A 114 -8.36 -7.90 10.01
N PRO A 115 -8.08 -8.99 10.78
CA PRO A 115 -6.70 -9.31 11.16
C PRO A 115 -5.81 -9.64 9.95
N ILE A 116 -6.30 -10.42 8.99
CA ILE A 116 -5.50 -10.75 7.80
C ILE A 116 -5.37 -9.56 6.86
N THR A 117 -6.43 -8.76 6.72
CA THR A 117 -6.43 -7.50 5.97
C THR A 117 -5.41 -6.52 6.57
N PHE A 118 -5.36 -6.40 7.90
CA PHE A 118 -4.33 -5.62 8.59
C PHE A 118 -2.91 -6.11 8.26
N ILE A 119 -2.66 -7.40 8.37
CA ILE A 119 -1.35 -7.98 8.04
C ILE A 119 -0.99 -7.70 6.58
N LEU A 120 -1.93 -7.87 5.66
CA LEU A 120 -1.72 -7.65 4.23
C LEU A 120 -1.41 -6.17 3.94
N ILE A 121 -2.29 -5.26 4.35
CA ILE A 121 -2.22 -3.85 3.95
C ILE A 121 -1.14 -3.10 4.72
N VAL A 122 -1.02 -3.35 6.03
CA VAL A 122 -0.17 -2.54 6.91
C VAL A 122 1.25 -3.09 7.03
N ILE A 123 1.43 -4.40 6.92
CA ILE A 123 2.73 -5.03 7.23
C ILE A 123 3.38 -5.62 5.98
N VAL A 124 2.83 -6.70 5.45
CA VAL A 124 3.53 -7.47 4.41
C VAL A 124 3.51 -6.79 3.04
N GLY A 125 2.44 -6.10 2.70
CA GLY A 125 2.35 -5.29 1.47
C GLY A 125 3.48 -4.26 1.40
N PRO A 126 3.54 -3.30 2.34
CA PRO A 126 4.62 -2.32 2.41
C PRO A 126 6.03 -2.93 2.38
N ILE A 127 6.26 -4.04 3.08
CA ILE A 127 7.58 -4.69 3.07
C ILE A 127 7.94 -5.19 1.67
N VAL A 128 7.03 -5.90 0.99
CA VAL A 128 7.28 -6.44 -0.36
C VAL A 128 7.45 -5.30 -1.37
N GLU A 129 6.61 -4.28 -1.29
CA GLU A 129 6.69 -3.12 -2.17
C GLU A 129 8.01 -2.37 -2.00
N GLU A 130 8.48 -2.16 -0.76
CA GLU A 130 9.78 -1.54 -0.52
C GLU A 130 10.94 -2.41 -0.99
N ILE A 131 10.85 -3.74 -0.87
CA ILE A 131 11.85 -4.65 -1.44
C ILE A 131 11.91 -4.48 -2.97
N VAL A 132 10.77 -4.47 -3.64
CA VAL A 132 10.72 -4.36 -5.11
C VAL A 132 11.13 -2.97 -5.57
N PHE A 133 10.46 -1.93 -5.09
CA PHE A 133 10.60 -0.58 -5.61
C PHE A 133 11.84 0.14 -5.08
N ARG A 134 12.28 -0.13 -3.84
CA ARG A 134 13.44 0.57 -3.26
C ARG A 134 14.69 -0.29 -3.29
N HIS A 135 14.63 -1.53 -2.82
CA HIS A 135 15.83 -2.35 -2.80
C HIS A 135 16.24 -2.80 -4.21
N ILE A 136 15.33 -3.38 -4.99
CA ILE A 136 15.66 -3.92 -6.32
C ILE A 136 15.82 -2.77 -7.33
N LEU A 137 14.76 -1.96 -7.55
CA LEU A 137 14.80 -0.93 -8.59
C LEU A 137 15.84 0.16 -8.29
N ILE A 138 15.85 0.72 -7.08
CA ILE A 138 16.80 1.79 -6.77
C ILE A 138 18.13 1.20 -6.29
N GLY A 139 18.10 0.29 -5.31
CA GLY A 139 19.29 -0.21 -4.65
C GLY A 139 20.19 -1.03 -5.57
N GLU A 140 19.64 -1.94 -6.35
CA GLU A 140 20.40 -2.83 -7.22
C GLU A 140 20.55 -2.25 -8.64
N LEU A 141 19.45 -1.89 -9.33
CA LEU A 141 19.55 -1.35 -10.68
C LEU A 141 20.17 0.05 -10.72
N GLY A 142 19.99 0.85 -9.66
CA GLY A 142 20.63 2.16 -9.55
C GLY A 142 22.17 2.11 -9.56
N LYS A 143 22.77 0.99 -9.21
CA LYS A 143 24.23 0.76 -9.36
C LYS A 143 24.68 0.78 -10.83
N LYS A 144 23.77 0.43 -11.75
CA LYS A 144 24.07 0.40 -13.20
C LYS A 144 23.61 1.68 -13.92
N PHE A 145 22.45 2.25 -13.52
CA PHE A 145 21.76 3.31 -14.25
C PHE A 145 21.76 4.68 -13.57
N ASN A 146 22.19 4.80 -12.35
CA ASN A 146 22.08 5.97 -11.48
C ASN A 146 20.89 5.89 -10.51
N PHE A 147 21.15 6.19 -9.24
CA PHE A 147 20.16 6.07 -8.17
C PHE A 147 19.00 7.07 -8.28
N ILE A 148 19.26 8.30 -8.76
CA ILE A 148 18.22 9.32 -8.91
C ILE A 148 17.29 8.95 -10.08
N PHE A 149 17.85 8.54 -11.21
CA PHE A 149 17.06 8.07 -12.35
C PHE A 149 16.19 6.87 -11.96
N MET A 150 16.76 5.87 -11.31
CA MET A 150 16.00 4.72 -10.84
C MET A 150 15.01 5.07 -9.73
N GLY A 151 15.26 6.13 -8.96
CA GLY A 151 14.29 6.70 -8.03
C GLY A 151 13.05 7.25 -8.74
N MET A 152 13.23 7.98 -9.84
CA MET A 152 12.11 8.46 -10.67
C MET A 152 11.33 7.28 -11.30
N VAL A 153 12.04 6.32 -11.87
CA VAL A 153 11.42 5.10 -12.41
C VAL A 153 10.62 4.38 -11.33
N SER A 154 11.19 4.22 -10.13
CA SER A 154 10.52 3.57 -9.00
C SER A 154 9.25 4.31 -8.58
N ALA A 155 9.28 5.65 -8.48
CA ALA A 155 8.09 6.43 -8.10
C ALA A 155 6.99 6.32 -9.16
N ILE A 156 7.34 6.40 -10.43
CA ILE A 156 6.38 6.31 -11.54
C ILE A 156 5.76 4.90 -11.60
N THR A 157 6.59 3.84 -11.57
CA THR A 157 6.08 2.46 -11.68
C THR A 157 5.26 2.05 -10.46
N PHE A 158 5.65 2.47 -9.26
CA PHE A 158 4.86 2.28 -8.05
C PHE A 158 3.46 2.89 -8.22
N SER A 159 3.37 4.14 -8.65
CA SER A 159 2.09 4.83 -8.81
C SER A 159 1.24 4.21 -9.92
N LEU A 160 1.85 3.84 -11.06
CA LEU A 160 1.13 3.21 -12.18
C LEU A 160 0.50 1.87 -11.80
N ILE A 161 1.15 1.05 -10.98
CA ILE A 161 0.59 -0.22 -10.54
C ILE A 161 -0.64 0.00 -9.65
N HIS A 162 -0.62 1.03 -8.80
CA HIS A 162 -1.74 1.35 -7.91
C HIS A 162 -2.94 1.95 -8.62
N VAL A 163 -2.76 2.49 -9.82
CA VAL A 163 -3.83 3.10 -10.62
C VAL A 163 -4.20 2.28 -11.85
N SER A 164 -3.87 1.00 -11.89
CA SER A 164 -4.15 0.13 -13.05
C SER A 164 -5.66 0.03 -13.38
N GLY A 165 -6.55 0.29 -12.42
CA GLY A 165 -7.99 0.35 -12.60
C GLY A 165 -8.60 1.75 -12.50
N ALA A 166 -7.78 2.82 -12.49
CA ALA A 166 -8.22 4.18 -12.25
C ALA A 166 -9.24 4.68 -13.27
N LYS A 167 -10.22 5.43 -12.80
CA LYS A 167 -11.21 6.14 -13.63
C LYS A 167 -10.78 7.57 -13.94
N SER A 168 -9.93 8.15 -13.08
CA SER A 168 -9.36 9.47 -13.27
C SER A 168 -7.84 9.38 -13.36
N PRO A 169 -7.19 10.06 -14.33
CA PRO A 169 -5.72 10.13 -14.38
C PRO A 169 -5.13 10.82 -13.16
N LEU A 170 -5.93 11.58 -12.43
CA LEU A 170 -5.50 12.30 -11.23
C LEU A 170 -5.35 11.35 -10.01
N GLU A 171 -5.92 10.14 -10.03
CA GLU A 171 -5.63 9.12 -9.00
C GLU A 171 -4.12 8.82 -8.92
N PHE A 172 -3.39 8.94 -10.03
CA PHE A 172 -1.94 8.79 -10.08
C PHE A 172 -1.22 9.71 -9.08
N GLY A 173 -1.64 10.96 -8.96
CA GLY A 173 -1.00 11.95 -8.08
C GLY A 173 -1.04 11.57 -6.60
N ALA A 174 -2.11 10.95 -6.15
CA ALA A 174 -2.24 10.49 -4.76
C ALA A 174 -1.13 9.49 -4.39
N TYR A 175 -0.89 8.48 -5.24
CA TYR A 175 0.18 7.49 -5.04
C TYR A 175 1.56 8.05 -5.33
N PHE A 176 1.68 8.97 -6.29
CA PHE A 176 2.96 9.55 -6.68
C PHE A 176 3.58 10.40 -5.56
N ILE A 177 2.76 11.12 -4.81
CA ILE A 177 3.21 11.90 -3.65
C ILE A 177 3.88 10.98 -2.62
N LEU A 178 3.21 9.92 -2.22
CA LEU A 178 3.77 8.95 -1.28
C LEU A 178 5.02 8.28 -1.86
N ALA A 179 4.97 7.85 -3.13
CA ALA A 179 6.09 7.22 -3.80
C ALA A 179 7.36 8.09 -3.82
N VAL A 180 7.23 9.39 -4.12
CA VAL A 180 8.34 10.36 -4.10
C VAL A 180 8.91 10.52 -2.70
N ILE A 181 8.08 10.60 -1.67
CA ILE A 181 8.52 10.71 -0.28
C ILE A 181 9.29 9.46 0.14
N LEU A 182 8.79 8.26 -0.18
CA LEU A 182 9.46 7.01 0.12
C LEU A 182 10.81 6.89 -0.61
N VAL A 183 10.89 7.30 -1.88
CA VAL A 183 12.16 7.38 -2.64
C VAL A 183 13.12 8.35 -1.97
N PHE A 184 12.65 9.54 -1.59
CA PHE A 184 13.47 10.54 -0.90
C PHE A 184 14.02 10.00 0.42
N VAL A 185 13.17 9.41 1.26
CA VAL A 185 13.57 8.80 2.54
C VAL A 185 14.61 7.70 2.30
N TYR A 186 14.39 6.82 1.33
CA TYR A 186 15.32 5.75 0.99
C TYR A 186 16.68 6.29 0.56
N LEU A 187 16.73 7.24 -0.37
CA LEU A 187 17.98 7.83 -0.85
C LEU A 187 18.70 8.63 0.24
N LYS A 188 17.95 9.45 1.01
CA LYS A 188 18.51 10.30 2.08
C LYS A 188 19.02 9.49 3.26
N SER A 189 18.44 8.32 3.52
CA SER A 189 18.91 7.38 4.56
C SER A 189 20.07 6.49 4.12
N ASN A 190 20.78 6.86 3.07
CA ASN A 190 21.84 6.04 2.47
C ASN A 190 21.33 4.65 2.03
N ARG A 191 20.15 4.63 1.45
CA ARG A 191 19.46 3.42 0.95
C ARG A 191 19.14 2.41 2.06
N ASN A 192 18.81 2.93 3.23
CA ASN A 192 18.36 2.10 4.35
C ASN A 192 16.89 1.69 4.13
N LEU A 193 16.68 0.42 3.79
CA LEU A 193 15.35 -0.13 3.50
C LEU A 193 14.39 -0.02 4.69
N ALA A 194 14.88 -0.19 5.91
CA ALA A 194 14.03 -0.11 7.11
C ALA A 194 13.43 1.29 7.30
N SER A 195 14.10 2.36 6.83
CA SER A 195 13.59 3.73 6.94
C SER A 195 12.37 3.96 6.04
N SER A 196 12.42 3.52 4.79
CA SER A 196 11.29 3.65 3.87
C SER A 196 10.15 2.70 4.26
N ILE A 197 10.43 1.46 4.68
CA ILE A 197 9.44 0.54 5.25
C ILE A 197 8.71 1.18 6.43
N THR A 198 9.43 1.84 7.34
CA THR A 198 8.82 2.48 8.52
C THR A 198 7.81 3.55 8.11
N ILE A 199 8.18 4.46 7.19
CA ILE A 199 7.25 5.50 6.72
C ILE A 199 6.07 4.89 5.99
N HIS A 200 6.29 3.89 5.15
CA HIS A 200 5.23 3.22 4.41
C HIS A 200 4.22 2.53 5.35
N ILE A 201 4.71 1.76 6.31
CA ILE A 201 3.88 1.13 7.35
C ILE A 201 3.08 2.20 8.13
N LEU A 202 3.70 3.31 8.53
CA LEU A 202 3.01 4.37 9.26
C LEU A 202 1.88 5.01 8.42
N ASN A 203 2.11 5.25 7.12
CA ASN A 203 1.06 5.78 6.24
C ASN A 203 -0.09 4.78 6.08
N ASN A 204 0.21 3.51 5.82
CA ASN A 204 -0.83 2.49 5.66
C ASN A 204 -1.58 2.20 6.97
N LEU A 205 -0.88 2.25 8.13
CA LEU A 205 -1.50 2.14 9.44
C LEU A 205 -2.48 3.29 9.70
N LEU A 206 -2.08 4.51 9.39
CA LEU A 206 -2.96 5.68 9.54
C LEU A 206 -4.20 5.54 8.65
N SER A 207 -4.04 5.21 7.37
CA SER A 207 -5.16 4.97 6.47
C SER A 207 -6.07 3.85 6.97
N PHE A 208 -5.50 2.72 7.40
CA PHE A 208 -6.24 1.60 7.96
C PHE A 208 -7.10 2.02 9.16
N MET A 209 -6.51 2.78 10.10
CA MET A 209 -7.23 3.26 11.29
C MET A 209 -8.35 4.24 10.94
N ILE A 210 -8.12 5.14 9.98
CA ILE A 210 -9.14 6.08 9.49
C ILE A 210 -10.30 5.29 8.85
N THR A 211 -10.01 4.31 8.00
CA THR A 211 -11.03 3.48 7.35
C THR A 211 -11.88 2.71 8.38
N ILE A 212 -11.24 2.08 9.38
CA ILE A 212 -11.98 1.39 10.47
C ILE A 212 -12.89 2.37 11.21
N TYR A 213 -12.38 3.55 11.56
CA TYR A 213 -13.15 4.57 12.27
C TYR A 213 -14.36 5.02 11.44
N THR A 214 -14.18 5.29 10.16
CA THR A 214 -15.27 5.72 9.26
C THR A 214 -16.35 4.65 9.08
N ILE A 215 -15.98 3.37 9.02
CA ILE A 215 -16.94 2.26 8.88
C ILE A 215 -17.69 1.98 10.19
N SER A 216 -17.10 2.31 11.34
CA SER A 216 -17.71 2.07 12.65
C SER A 216 -18.69 3.15 13.10
N MET A 217 -18.74 4.29 12.41
CA MET A 217 -19.71 5.39 12.61
C MET A 217 -20.96 5.20 11.78
#